data_eb75cc2aa461aea4ae96426eaca5a584
#
_entry.id   eb75cc2aa461aea4ae96426eaca5a584
#
_cell.length_a   1.000
_cell.length_b   1.000
_cell.length_c   1.000
_cell.angle_alpha   90.00
_cell.angle_beta   90.00
_cell.angle_gamma   90.00
#
_symmetry.space_group_name_H-M   'P 1'
#
loop_
_entity.id
_entity.type
_entity.pdbx_description
1 polymer ?
#
loop_
_entity_poly.entity_id
_entity_poly.type
_entity_poly.pdbx_seq_one_letter_code
_entity_poly.pdbx_strand_id
1 'polypeptide(L)'
;MGAISKAGTSKLNGVYKYGEIIKDKGFVFMDSPGYDPASVTGQIASGCNIIAFTTGRGSAFGSKPSPCIKIASNSKMFDKMHEDMDINAAVSYTHLTLPTTPYV
;
A
#
# COMPACT_ATOMS: atom_id res chain seq x y z
N MET A 1 2.97 16.79 0.29
CA MET A 1 1.53 16.95 0.46
C MET A 1 0.75 15.73 0.01
N GLY A 2 0.94 15.31 -1.19
CA GLY A 2 0.18 14.20 -1.75
C GLY A 2 0.29 12.90 -0.96
N ALA A 3 1.45 12.59 -0.44
CA ALA A 3 1.65 11.36 0.31
C ALA A 3 0.85 11.35 1.62
N ILE A 4 0.74 12.50 2.26
CA ILE A 4 -0.02 12.61 3.50
C ILE A 4 -1.52 12.51 3.21
N SER A 5 -1.96 13.09 2.11
CA SER A 5 -3.36 13.03 1.73
C SER A 5 -3.86 11.63 1.49
N LYS A 6 -3.01 10.71 1.10
CA LYS A 6 -3.38 9.32 0.87
C LYS A 6 -3.82 8.60 2.15
N ALA A 7 -3.47 9.12 3.30
CA ALA A 7 -3.85 8.50 4.56
C ALA A 7 -5.33 8.64 4.88
N GLY A 8 -6.04 9.52 4.20
CA GLY A 8 -7.46 9.75 4.45
C GLY A 8 -7.70 10.53 5.73
N THR A 9 -8.83 10.27 6.36
CA THR A 9 -9.25 11.03 7.53
C THR A 9 -9.34 10.19 8.81
N SER A 10 -8.85 8.96 8.77
CA SER A 10 -8.88 8.11 9.95
C SER A 10 -7.93 8.62 11.03
N LYS A 11 -8.28 8.36 12.28
CA LYS A 11 -7.44 8.79 13.38
C LYS A 11 -6.08 8.11 13.32
N LEU A 12 -5.03 8.91 13.44
CA LEU A 12 -3.67 8.40 13.45
C LEU A 12 -3.27 8.06 14.88
N ASN A 13 -2.87 6.83 15.11
CA ASN A 13 -2.54 6.36 16.46
C ASN A 13 -1.07 6.53 16.82
N GLY A 14 -0.22 6.74 15.87
CA GLY A 14 1.19 6.94 16.13
C GLY A 14 1.98 7.30 14.89
N VAL A 15 3.13 7.93 15.10
CA VAL A 15 4.06 8.30 14.04
C VAL A 15 5.42 7.75 14.42
N TYR A 16 6.09 7.09 13.50
CA TYR A 16 7.35 6.40 13.76
C TYR A 16 8.44 6.84 12.81
N LYS A 17 9.67 6.75 13.27
CA LYS A 17 10.83 6.96 12.44
C LYS A 17 11.06 5.70 11.61
N TYR A 18 11.83 5.85 10.55
CA TYR A 18 12.10 4.76 9.62
C TYR A 18 12.72 3.55 10.34
N GLY A 19 12.08 2.40 10.18
CA GLY A 19 12.58 1.16 10.78
C GLY A 19 12.35 1.01 12.29
N GLU A 20 11.70 1.98 12.91
CA GLU A 20 11.44 1.93 14.34
C GLU A 20 10.41 0.86 14.68
N ILE A 21 10.59 0.14 15.76
CA ILE A 21 9.64 -0.91 16.17
C ILE A 21 8.29 -0.30 16.52
N ILE A 22 7.26 -0.76 15.86
CA ILE A 22 5.91 -0.25 16.07
C ILE A 22 5.30 -0.90 17.31
N LYS A 23 4.86 -0.07 18.23
CA LYS A 23 4.27 -0.53 19.49
C LYS A 23 2.78 -0.21 19.60
N ASP A 24 2.31 0.81 18.86
CA ASP A 24 0.91 1.18 18.90
C ASP A 24 0.08 0.29 18.01
N LYS A 25 -1.17 0.11 18.37
CA LYS A 25 -2.13 -0.62 17.54
C LYS A 25 -2.98 0.38 16.78
N GLY A 26 -3.51 -0.05 15.66
CA GLY A 26 -4.36 0.77 14.83
C GLY A 26 -3.60 1.40 13.68
N PHE A 27 -4.07 2.54 13.22
CA PHE A 27 -3.48 3.22 12.07
C PHE A 27 -2.27 4.03 12.51
N VAL A 28 -1.11 3.72 11.96
CA VAL A 28 0.12 4.43 12.27
C VAL A 28 0.82 4.86 10.98
N PHE A 29 1.70 5.83 11.09
CA PHE A 29 2.45 6.34 9.95
C PHE A 29 3.95 6.20 10.23
N MET A 30 4.69 5.72 9.23
CA MET A 30 6.14 5.67 9.31
C MET A 30 6.75 6.63 8.30
N ASP A 31 7.64 7.48 8.77
CA ASP A 31 8.43 8.35 7.90
C ASP A 31 9.47 7.49 7.18
N SER A 32 9.34 7.35 5.88
CA SER A 32 10.24 6.50 5.11
C SER A 32 10.58 7.11 3.75
N PRO A 33 11.69 6.66 3.14
CA PRO A 33 12.03 7.16 1.80
C PRO A 33 10.97 6.72 0.78
N GLY A 34 10.88 7.47 -0.31
CA GLY A 34 9.92 7.14 -1.36
C GLY A 34 10.35 6.01 -2.28
N TYR A 35 11.56 5.50 -2.15
CA TYR A 35 12.05 4.42 -2.99
C TYR A 35 11.45 3.09 -2.50
N ASP A 36 10.78 2.38 -3.37
CA ASP A 36 9.99 1.20 -2.98
C ASP A 36 10.74 0.15 -2.16
N PRO A 37 11.89 -0.36 -2.60
CA PRO A 37 12.59 -1.38 -1.80
C PRO A 37 13.00 -0.89 -0.43
N ALA A 38 13.45 0.36 -0.33
CA ALA A 38 13.87 0.92 0.95
C ALA A 38 12.68 1.13 1.88
N SER A 39 11.57 1.61 1.36
CA SER A 39 10.36 1.84 2.14
C SER A 39 9.80 0.53 2.72
N VAL A 40 9.67 -0.48 1.89
CA VAL A 40 9.13 -1.77 2.31
C VAL A 40 10.05 -2.47 3.29
N THR A 41 11.37 -2.39 3.07
CA THR A 41 12.34 -2.99 4.00
C THR A 41 12.21 -2.38 5.39
N GLY A 42 12.04 -1.07 5.48
CA GLY A 42 11.84 -0.41 6.76
C GLY A 42 10.56 -0.82 7.45
N GLN A 43 9.49 -0.99 6.69
CA GLN A 43 8.22 -1.44 7.25
C GLN A 43 8.33 -2.86 7.82
N ILE A 44 9.02 -3.75 7.12
CA ILE A 44 9.25 -5.11 7.60
C ILE A 44 10.11 -5.09 8.86
N ALA A 45 11.14 -4.27 8.88
CA ALA A 45 12.01 -4.13 10.06
C ALA A 45 11.23 -3.62 11.27
N SER A 46 10.17 -2.86 11.03
CA SER A 46 9.33 -2.33 12.11
C SER A 46 8.31 -3.33 12.65
N GLY A 47 8.17 -4.46 12.00
CA GLY A 47 7.27 -5.51 12.47
C GLY A 47 6.14 -5.90 11.51
N CYS A 48 6.09 -5.34 10.32
CA CYS A 48 5.05 -5.70 9.37
C CYS A 48 5.23 -7.14 8.88
N ASN A 49 4.17 -7.90 8.89
CA ASN A 49 4.22 -9.30 8.46
C ASN A 49 3.47 -9.54 7.14
N ILE A 50 2.81 -8.54 6.61
CA ILE A 50 2.20 -8.59 5.28
C ILE A 50 2.22 -7.18 4.70
N ILE A 51 2.53 -7.06 3.42
CA ILE A 51 2.61 -5.78 2.75
C ILE A 51 1.53 -5.70 1.68
N ALA A 52 0.75 -4.63 1.69
CA ALA A 52 -0.18 -4.34 0.61
C ALA A 52 0.40 -3.16 -0.17
N PHE A 53 0.89 -3.45 -1.36
CA PHE A 53 1.59 -2.46 -2.16
C PHE A 53 0.70 -1.98 -3.31
N THR A 54 0.28 -0.71 -3.25
CA THR A 54 -0.57 -0.14 -4.28
C THR A 54 0.26 0.67 -5.27
N THR A 55 -0.04 0.56 -6.54
CA THR A 55 0.69 1.28 -7.56
C THR A 55 -0.18 1.62 -8.77
N GLY A 56 0.03 2.79 -9.35
CA GLY A 56 -0.66 3.22 -10.55
C GLY A 56 0.13 3.00 -11.82
N ARG A 57 1.44 2.86 -11.71
CA ARG A 57 2.32 2.67 -12.86
C ARG A 57 2.86 1.25 -12.98
N GLY A 58 2.80 0.52 -11.90
CA GLY A 58 3.32 -0.83 -11.82
C GLY A 58 4.64 -0.92 -11.07
N SER A 59 4.90 -2.07 -10.52
CA SER A 59 6.14 -2.35 -9.82
C SER A 59 6.40 -3.84 -9.84
N ALA A 60 7.62 -4.23 -10.15
CA ALA A 60 8.03 -5.62 -10.11
C ALA A 60 8.65 -6.00 -8.76
N PHE A 61 8.70 -5.05 -7.83
CA PHE A 61 9.31 -5.30 -6.53
C PHE A 61 8.54 -6.34 -5.73
N GLY A 62 9.24 -7.20 -5.06
CA GLY A 62 8.68 -8.16 -4.13
C GLY A 62 9.60 -8.32 -2.93
N SER A 63 9.12 -8.94 -1.87
CA SER A 63 9.90 -9.12 -0.65
C SER A 63 9.76 -10.55 -0.15
N LYS A 64 10.89 -11.16 0.21
CA LYS A 64 10.87 -12.52 0.75
C LYS A 64 10.53 -12.59 2.24
N PRO A 65 11.01 -11.67 3.08
CA PRO A 65 10.73 -11.77 4.52
C PRO A 65 9.25 -11.65 4.87
N SER A 66 8.48 -10.95 4.08
CA SER A 66 7.04 -10.81 4.29
C SER A 66 6.32 -10.86 2.97
N PRO A 67 5.15 -11.46 2.91
CA PRO A 67 4.37 -11.48 1.67
C PRO A 67 4.04 -10.06 1.21
N CYS A 68 4.13 -9.83 -0.08
CA CYS A 68 3.83 -8.54 -0.66
C CYS A 68 2.73 -8.71 -1.71
N ILE A 69 1.54 -8.20 -1.41
CA ILE A 69 0.41 -8.26 -2.32
C ILE A 69 0.42 -6.99 -3.15
N LYS A 70 0.49 -7.12 -4.46
CA LYS A 70 0.55 -5.97 -5.34
C LYS A 70 -0.81 -5.64 -5.89
N ILE A 71 -1.22 -4.41 -5.70
CA ILE A 71 -2.56 -3.95 -6.03
C ILE A 71 -2.48 -2.85 -7.08
N ALA A 72 -3.06 -3.11 -8.24
CA ALA A 72 -3.10 -2.13 -9.31
C ALA A 72 -4.26 -1.17 -9.09
N SER A 73 -4.01 0.12 -9.25
CA SER A 73 -5.05 1.13 -9.06
C SER A 73 -5.81 1.44 -10.34
N ASN A 74 -5.42 0.88 -11.48
CA ASN A 74 -6.15 1.05 -12.73
C ASN A 74 -6.02 -0.21 -13.60
N SER A 75 -7.03 -0.44 -14.42
CA SER A 75 -7.11 -1.64 -15.25
C SER A 75 -6.08 -1.64 -16.38
N LYS A 76 -5.76 -0.49 -16.92
CA LYS A 76 -4.80 -0.39 -18.02
C LYS A 76 -3.42 -0.91 -17.59
N MET A 77 -2.98 -0.50 -16.43
CA MET A 77 -1.70 -0.95 -15.89
C MET A 77 -1.77 -2.42 -15.49
N PHE A 78 -2.88 -2.86 -14.91
CA PHE A 78 -3.05 -4.26 -14.53
C PHE A 78 -2.94 -5.19 -15.76
N ASP A 79 -3.61 -4.83 -16.85
CA ASP A 79 -3.56 -5.63 -18.07
C ASP A 79 -2.16 -5.67 -18.68
N LYS A 80 -1.43 -4.56 -18.58
CA LYS A 80 -0.09 -4.47 -19.13
C LYS A 80 0.93 -5.25 -18.31
N MET A 81 0.75 -5.32 -17.02
CA MET A 81 1.69 -5.95 -16.09
C MET A 81 1.02 -7.04 -15.23
N HIS A 82 0.09 -7.78 -15.79
CA HIS A 82 -0.70 -8.73 -15.00
C HIS A 82 0.14 -9.80 -14.29
N GLU A 83 1.30 -10.11 -14.82
CA GLU A 83 2.18 -11.09 -14.18
C GLU A 83 2.82 -10.55 -12.90
N ASP A 84 2.91 -9.23 -12.78
CA ASP A 84 3.51 -8.58 -11.62
C ASP A 84 2.48 -8.08 -10.63
N MET A 85 1.19 -8.14 -10.98
CA MET A 85 0.12 -7.62 -10.14
C MET A 85 -0.78 -8.75 -9.64
N ASP A 86 -1.19 -8.67 -8.40
CA ASP A 86 -2.05 -9.68 -7.78
C ASP A 86 -3.52 -9.30 -7.82
N ILE A 87 -3.83 -8.03 -7.64
CA ILE A 87 -5.21 -7.56 -7.56
C ILE A 87 -5.41 -6.32 -8.42
N ASN A 88 -6.54 -6.27 -9.11
CA ASN A 88 -6.94 -5.07 -9.85
C ASN A 88 -8.01 -4.33 -9.03
N ALA A 89 -7.62 -3.34 -8.26
CA ALA A 89 -8.54 -2.59 -7.43
C ALA A 89 -9.55 -1.76 -8.23
N ALA A 90 -9.21 -1.38 -9.45
CA ALA A 90 -10.14 -0.65 -10.30
C ALA A 90 -11.36 -1.50 -10.63
N VAL A 91 -11.16 -2.80 -10.82
CA VAL A 91 -12.28 -3.73 -11.05
C VAL A 91 -13.13 -3.82 -9.79
N SER A 92 -12.50 -3.87 -8.65
CA SER A 92 -13.22 -3.91 -7.37
C SER A 92 -14.09 -2.67 -7.18
N TYR A 93 -13.58 -1.51 -7.49
CA TYR A 93 -14.36 -0.29 -7.38
C TYR A 93 -15.56 -0.30 -8.34
N THR A 94 -15.37 -0.86 -9.52
CA THR A 94 -16.42 -0.90 -10.50
C THR A 94 -17.48 -1.94 -10.18
N HIS A 95 -17.08 -3.11 -9.74
CA HIS A 95 -17.98 -4.23 -9.51
C HIS A 95 -18.51 -4.34 -8.10
N LEU A 96 -17.80 -3.82 -7.14
CA LEU A 96 -18.28 -3.78 -5.81
C LEU A 96 -18.96 -2.49 -5.55
N THR A 97 -19.83 -2.10 -6.35
CA THR A 97 -20.50 -0.93 -6.15
C THR A 97 -21.15 -0.96 -4.93
N LEU A 98 -20.61 -0.53 -4.03
CA LEU A 98 -21.29 -0.38 -2.85
C LEU A 98 -22.19 0.73 -3.01
N PRO A 99 -23.28 0.63 -2.43
CA PRO A 99 -24.24 1.68 -2.49
C PRO A 99 -23.62 2.93 -1.99
N THR A 100 -22.52 2.81 -1.50
CA THR A 100 -21.96 3.89 -0.91
C THR A 100 -21.28 4.70 -1.83
N THR A 101 -20.58 4.40 -2.65
CA THR A 101 -19.87 5.32 -3.18
C THR A 101 -19.23 5.04 -4.23
N PRO A 102 -19.18 5.76 -4.95
CA PRO A 102 -18.51 5.62 -6.04
C PRO A 102 -17.17 6.00 -5.76
N TYR A 103 -16.70 6.19 -5.30
CA TYR A 103 -15.57 6.46 -5.15
C TYR A 103 -14.88 6.69 -5.93
N VAL A 104 -14.75 6.81 -6.05
CA VAL A 104 -14.11 7.16 -6.46
C VAL A 104 -13.54 7.24 -6.64
#